data_17278ddbc623796527e3adb0134eec5c
#
_entry.id   17278ddbc623796527e3adb0134eec5c
#
_cell.length_a   1.000
_cell.length_b   1.000
_cell.length_c   1.000
_cell.angle_alpha   90.00
_cell.angle_beta   90.00
_cell.angle_gamma   90.00
#
_symmetry.space_group_name_H-M   'P 1'
#
loop_
_entity.id
_entity.type
_entity.pdbx_description
1 polymer ?
#
loop_
_entity_poly.entity_id
_entity_poly.type
_entity_poly.pdbx_seq_one_letter_code
_entity_poly.pdbx_strand_id
1 'polypeptide(L)'
;MTQTLLQPLDQRFIQSGISWEQFKLIEQGFSDSPGTRLFYYKGEVEILAVSPEHEFFSRTICTLLAIYCAENEIEFAPTGSFTQEKEGVVSAQADESYFIGRRITPNYPPDLCIEVIFTSGTVKKLQGYRVLGVAEVWFWEDGVWAMYRLGSEGYEKISSSMVLPDLDINLLCRCLLMASSVEAMREFRMGISG
;
A
#
# COMPACT_ATOMS: atom_id res chain seq x y z
N MET A 1 7.94 -7.00 -38.12
CA MET A 1 8.49 -7.39 -36.81
C MET A 1 7.92 -6.42 -35.79
N THR A 2 6.96 -6.86 -34.99
CA THR A 2 6.35 -6.03 -33.95
C THR A 2 7.31 -6.07 -32.75
N GLN A 3 8.01 -4.98 -32.50
CA GLN A 3 8.76 -4.83 -31.24
C GLN A 3 7.72 -4.76 -30.11
N THR A 4 7.62 -5.83 -29.31
CA THR A 4 6.94 -5.79 -28.04
C THR A 4 7.78 -4.88 -27.15
N LEU A 5 7.37 -3.63 -26.97
CA LEU A 5 7.93 -2.77 -25.95
C LEU A 5 7.64 -3.46 -24.61
N LEU A 6 8.68 -4.02 -23.99
CA LEU A 6 8.59 -4.48 -22.61
C LEU A 6 8.14 -3.28 -21.78
N GLN A 7 7.02 -3.40 -21.09
CA GLN A 7 6.60 -2.40 -20.11
C GLN A 7 7.74 -2.25 -19.08
N PRO A 8 8.12 -1.04 -18.70
CA PRO A 8 9.13 -0.85 -17.68
C PRO A 8 8.63 -1.49 -16.39
N LEU A 9 9.40 -2.45 -15.88
CA LEU A 9 9.16 -3.10 -14.59
C LEU A 9 9.62 -2.18 -13.45
N ASP A 10 9.09 -2.42 -12.26
CA ASP A 10 9.62 -1.79 -11.04
C ASP A 10 11.12 -2.02 -10.92
N GLN A 11 11.83 -0.98 -10.52
CA GLN A 11 13.25 -1.07 -10.22
C GLN A 11 13.45 -1.04 -8.71
N ARG A 12 13.96 -2.12 -8.16
CA ARG A 12 14.13 -2.30 -6.72
C ARG A 12 15.60 -2.45 -6.37
N PHE A 13 16.05 -1.66 -5.41
CA PHE A 13 17.37 -1.74 -4.83
C PHE A 13 17.28 -1.96 -3.33
N ILE A 14 18.07 -2.88 -2.76
CA ILE A 14 18.14 -3.15 -1.32
C ILE A 14 19.58 -3.09 -0.88
N GLN A 15 19.83 -2.39 0.22
CA GLN A 15 21.14 -2.27 0.84
C GLN A 15 21.03 -2.42 2.35
N SER A 16 21.86 -3.30 2.94
CA SER A 16 22.01 -3.45 4.38
C SER A 16 23.23 -2.67 4.89
N GLY A 17 23.29 -2.46 6.21
CA GLY A 17 24.40 -1.76 6.87
C GLY A 17 24.31 -0.24 6.81
N ILE A 18 23.14 0.30 6.53
CA ILE A 18 22.88 1.76 6.42
C ILE A 18 22.43 2.28 7.80
N SER A 19 23.13 3.28 8.34
CA SER A 19 22.68 3.95 9.56
C SER A 19 21.44 4.82 9.31
N TRP A 20 20.74 5.22 10.37
CA TRP A 20 19.58 6.12 10.27
C TRP A 20 19.96 7.46 9.62
N GLU A 21 21.09 8.02 10.01
CA GLU A 21 21.60 9.29 9.46
C GLU A 21 21.90 9.17 7.96
N GLN A 22 22.51 8.06 7.54
CA GLN A 22 22.75 7.78 6.13
C GLN A 22 21.44 7.61 5.35
N PHE A 23 20.46 6.91 5.95
CA PHE A 23 19.12 6.80 5.36
C PHE A 23 18.47 8.18 5.16
N LYS A 24 18.53 9.07 6.16
CA LYS A 24 17.95 10.43 6.03
C LYS A 24 18.62 11.25 4.92
N LEU A 25 19.90 11.04 4.64
CA LEU A 25 20.57 11.66 3.49
C LEU A 25 20.08 11.07 2.15
N ILE A 26 19.85 9.76 2.10
CA ILE A 26 19.25 9.09 0.94
C ILE A 26 17.84 9.63 0.71
N GLU A 27 17.00 9.66 1.73
CA GLU A 27 15.63 10.18 1.67
C GLU A 27 15.61 11.64 1.17
N GLN A 28 16.49 12.48 1.67
CA GLN A 28 16.64 13.87 1.20
C GLN A 28 17.03 13.91 -0.28
N GLY A 29 17.88 13.00 -0.74
CA GLY A 29 18.28 12.92 -2.15
C GLY A 29 17.14 12.54 -3.09
N PHE A 30 16.10 11.88 -2.58
CA PHE A 30 14.91 11.47 -3.34
C PHE A 30 13.67 12.34 -3.09
N SER A 31 13.78 13.45 -2.36
CA SER A 31 12.64 14.32 -1.99
C SER A 31 11.83 14.82 -3.19
N ASP A 32 12.50 15.04 -4.34
CA ASP A 32 11.89 15.53 -5.57
C ASP A 32 11.77 14.44 -6.66
N SER A 33 11.76 13.16 -6.25
CA SER A 33 11.71 12.01 -7.16
C SER A 33 10.34 11.34 -7.13
N PRO A 34 9.34 11.82 -7.89
CA PRO A 34 8.02 11.21 -7.93
C PRO A 34 8.12 9.76 -8.44
N GLY A 35 7.28 8.88 -7.92
CA GLY A 35 7.30 7.46 -8.27
C GLY A 35 8.44 6.67 -7.61
N THR A 36 9.17 7.25 -6.66
CA THR A 36 10.12 6.53 -5.81
C THR A 36 9.52 6.33 -4.41
N ARG A 37 9.59 5.10 -3.90
CA ARG A 37 9.18 4.73 -2.54
C ARG A 37 10.42 4.31 -1.77
N LEU A 38 10.50 4.74 -0.53
CA LEU A 38 11.58 4.40 0.37
C LEU A 38 11.05 3.61 1.56
N PHE A 39 11.79 2.58 1.93
CA PHE A 39 11.54 1.82 3.13
C PHE A 39 12.87 1.60 3.87
N TYR A 40 12.88 1.89 5.17
CA TYR A 40 14.01 1.61 6.05
C TYR A 40 13.53 0.78 7.24
N TYR A 41 14.27 -0.26 7.56
CA TYR A 41 14.04 -1.02 8.77
C TYR A 41 15.35 -1.58 9.33
N LYS A 42 15.73 -1.13 10.53
CA LYS A 42 16.90 -1.64 11.29
C LYS A 42 18.17 -1.78 10.44
N GLY A 43 18.57 -0.77 9.74
CA GLY A 43 19.81 -0.74 8.95
C GLY A 43 19.70 -1.30 7.55
N GLU A 44 18.52 -1.68 7.08
CA GLU A 44 18.28 -2.03 5.69
C GLU A 44 17.41 -0.96 5.02
N VAL A 45 17.85 -0.52 3.85
CA VAL A 45 17.13 0.40 2.96
C VAL A 45 16.62 -0.37 1.75
N GLU A 46 15.37 -0.11 1.38
CA GLU A 46 14.80 -0.44 0.08
C GLU A 46 14.47 0.86 -0.65
N ILE A 47 14.88 0.95 -1.91
CA ILE A 47 14.52 2.02 -2.84
C ILE A 47 13.76 1.36 -3.98
N LEU A 48 12.52 1.77 -4.20
CA LEU A 48 11.64 1.22 -5.23
C LEU A 48 11.22 2.35 -6.18
N ALA A 49 11.66 2.30 -7.43
CA ALA A 49 11.11 3.13 -8.51
C ALA A 49 9.96 2.35 -9.16
N VAL A 50 8.74 2.85 -8.97
CA VAL A 50 7.52 2.15 -9.40
C VAL A 50 7.26 2.33 -10.89
N SER A 51 6.77 1.28 -11.54
CA SER A 51 6.37 1.30 -12.94
C SER A 51 5.00 1.99 -13.13
N PRO A 52 4.65 2.40 -14.36
CA PRO A 52 3.30 2.90 -14.65
C PRO A 52 2.19 1.91 -14.31
N GLU A 53 2.43 0.61 -14.46
CA GLU A 53 1.47 -0.45 -14.12
C GLU A 53 1.28 -0.54 -12.60
N HIS A 54 2.35 -0.43 -11.82
CA HIS A 54 2.28 -0.34 -10.36
C HIS A 54 1.39 0.83 -9.92
N GLU A 55 1.66 2.04 -10.42
CA GLU A 55 0.85 3.23 -10.13
C GLU A 55 -0.61 3.05 -10.59
N PHE A 56 -0.86 2.39 -11.72
CA PHE A 56 -2.21 2.11 -12.19
C PHE A 56 -2.99 1.27 -11.18
N PHE A 57 -2.41 0.18 -10.66
CA PHE A 57 -3.07 -0.65 -9.65
C PHE A 57 -3.27 0.09 -8.34
N SER A 58 -2.25 0.79 -7.84
CA SER A 58 -2.35 1.62 -6.64
C SER A 58 -3.51 2.63 -6.75
N ARG A 59 -3.57 3.40 -7.85
CA ARG A 59 -4.63 4.39 -8.07
C ARG A 59 -6.02 3.77 -8.27
N THR A 60 -6.09 2.61 -8.90
CA THR A 60 -7.37 1.89 -9.07
C THR A 60 -7.87 1.37 -7.73
N ILE A 61 -7.00 0.83 -6.88
CA ILE A 61 -7.33 0.43 -5.51
C ILE A 61 -7.88 1.64 -4.73
N CYS A 62 -7.15 2.76 -4.76
CA CYS A 62 -7.59 4.00 -4.10
C CYS A 62 -9.00 4.42 -4.56
N THR A 63 -9.24 4.39 -5.86
CA THR A 63 -10.54 4.79 -6.44
C THR A 63 -11.68 3.87 -6.00
N LEU A 64 -11.48 2.54 -6.04
CA LEU A 64 -12.51 1.59 -5.64
C LEU A 64 -12.80 1.66 -4.13
N LEU A 65 -11.78 1.79 -3.29
CA LEU A 65 -11.97 1.97 -1.86
C LEU A 65 -12.67 3.30 -1.53
N ALA A 66 -12.38 4.38 -2.28
CA ALA A 66 -13.09 5.64 -2.12
C ALA A 66 -14.59 5.51 -2.47
N ILE A 67 -14.92 4.76 -3.54
CA ILE A 67 -16.32 4.44 -3.89
C ILE A 67 -16.97 3.65 -2.75
N TYR A 68 -16.30 2.61 -2.24
CA TYR A 68 -16.82 1.80 -1.15
C TYR A 68 -17.12 2.64 0.10
N CYS A 69 -16.17 3.45 0.54
CA CYS A 69 -16.35 4.28 1.72
C CYS A 69 -17.49 5.31 1.53
N ALA A 70 -17.56 5.93 0.35
CA ALA A 70 -18.60 6.91 0.06
C ALA A 70 -20.01 6.30 0.04
N GLU A 71 -20.20 5.15 -0.62
CA GLU A 71 -21.50 4.47 -0.71
C GLU A 71 -21.96 3.90 0.65
N ASN A 72 -21.03 3.58 1.55
CA ASN A 72 -21.33 3.08 2.89
C ASN A 72 -21.25 4.15 3.99
N GLU A 73 -21.16 5.44 3.64
CA GLU A 73 -21.08 6.57 4.57
C GLU A 73 -19.93 6.44 5.60
N ILE A 74 -18.82 5.80 5.19
CA ILE A 74 -17.62 5.63 6.03
C ILE A 74 -16.73 6.85 5.83
N GLU A 75 -16.49 7.63 6.90
CA GLU A 75 -15.48 8.68 6.86
C GLU A 75 -14.10 8.06 6.62
N PHE A 76 -13.32 8.62 5.72
CA PHE A 76 -11.98 8.13 5.43
C PHE A 76 -11.06 9.26 4.95
N ALA A 77 -9.77 9.11 5.18
CA ALA A 77 -8.77 10.03 4.66
C ALA A 77 -7.66 9.23 3.97
N PRO A 78 -7.64 9.21 2.62
CA PRO A 78 -6.53 8.63 1.88
C PRO A 78 -5.31 9.55 1.97
N THR A 79 -4.15 8.98 2.30
CA THR A 79 -2.90 9.74 2.44
C THR A 79 -1.82 9.31 1.45
N GLY A 80 -2.15 8.35 0.56
CA GLY A 80 -1.22 7.85 -0.47
C GLY A 80 0.08 7.37 0.16
N SER A 81 1.19 7.72 -0.46
CA SER A 81 2.54 7.35 -0.01
C SER A 81 3.09 8.25 1.11
N PHE A 82 2.25 8.63 2.04
CA PHE A 82 2.64 9.38 3.22
C PHE A 82 3.74 8.65 4.02
N THR A 83 4.82 9.38 4.35
CA THR A 83 5.93 8.82 5.14
C THR A 83 5.51 8.65 6.60
N GLN A 84 5.64 7.43 7.10
CA GLN A 84 5.46 7.06 8.49
C GLN A 84 6.80 6.66 9.06
N GLU A 85 7.19 7.18 10.21
CA GLU A 85 8.49 6.83 10.79
C GLU A 85 8.50 6.73 12.31
N LYS A 86 9.41 5.89 12.78
CA LYS A 86 9.89 5.87 14.15
C LYS A 86 11.40 6.03 14.10
N GLU A 87 11.87 7.18 14.56
CA GLU A 87 13.27 7.62 14.49
C GLU A 87 14.25 6.50 14.90
N GLY A 88 15.29 6.32 14.10
CA GLY A 88 16.33 5.32 14.32
C GLY A 88 15.93 3.88 14.01
N VAL A 89 14.65 3.57 13.75
CA VAL A 89 14.15 2.20 13.67
C VAL A 89 13.51 1.88 12.32
N VAL A 90 12.54 2.69 11.89
CA VAL A 90 11.76 2.43 10.68
C VAL A 90 11.29 3.73 10.04
N SER A 91 11.31 3.75 8.71
CA SER A 91 10.59 4.71 7.86
C SER A 91 9.93 3.93 6.74
N ALA A 92 8.66 4.19 6.46
CA ALA A 92 7.88 3.47 5.45
C ALA A 92 7.01 4.43 4.65
N GLN A 93 6.98 4.22 3.34
CA GLN A 93 6.08 4.85 2.39
C GLN A 93 5.29 3.74 1.70
N ALA A 94 4.07 3.49 2.18
CA ALA A 94 3.15 2.57 1.51
C ALA A 94 2.73 3.12 0.14
N ASP A 95 2.27 2.28 -0.77
CA ASP A 95 1.70 2.76 -2.03
C ASP A 95 0.40 3.52 -1.78
N GLU A 96 -0.44 3.00 -0.87
CA GLU A 96 -1.62 3.69 -0.38
C GLU A 96 -1.76 3.52 1.14
N SER A 97 -2.24 4.56 1.81
CA SER A 97 -2.54 4.51 3.24
C SER A 97 -3.81 5.27 3.58
N TYR A 98 -4.54 4.81 4.63
CA TYR A 98 -5.86 5.31 4.97
C TYR A 98 -6.07 5.43 6.47
N PHE A 99 -6.68 6.54 6.88
CA PHE A 99 -7.39 6.65 8.15
C PHE A 99 -8.86 6.32 7.89
N ILE A 100 -9.41 5.34 8.59
CA ILE A 100 -10.78 4.83 8.40
C ILE A 100 -11.64 5.19 9.61
N GLY A 101 -12.88 5.67 9.35
CA GLY A 101 -13.81 6.15 10.39
C GLY A 101 -13.41 7.49 11.00
N ARG A 102 -12.38 8.16 10.48
CA ARG A 102 -11.83 9.40 11.03
C ARG A 102 -11.03 10.20 10.01
N ARG A 103 -10.76 11.46 10.34
CA ARG A 103 -9.77 12.27 9.62
C ARG A 103 -8.35 11.92 10.04
N ILE A 104 -7.36 12.45 9.29
CA ILE A 104 -5.95 12.33 9.65
C ILE A 104 -5.74 12.78 11.09
N THR A 105 -5.17 11.90 11.90
CA THR A 105 -4.88 12.16 13.31
C THR A 105 -3.37 12.24 13.49
N PRO A 106 -2.82 13.42 13.85
CA PRO A 106 -1.37 13.56 14.09
C PRO A 106 -0.87 12.56 15.14
N ASN A 107 0.33 12.04 14.93
CA ASN A 107 1.01 11.06 15.80
C ASN A 107 0.33 9.68 15.91
N TYR A 108 -0.66 9.39 15.07
CA TYR A 108 -1.23 8.06 14.95
C TYR A 108 -0.89 7.47 13.58
N PRO A 109 -0.63 6.16 13.50
CA PRO A 109 -0.48 5.50 12.22
C PRO A 109 -1.81 5.44 11.47
N PRO A 110 -1.80 5.29 10.13
CA PRO A 110 -2.97 4.89 9.37
C PRO A 110 -3.55 3.58 9.89
N ASP A 111 -4.86 3.40 9.70
CA ASP A 111 -5.55 2.16 10.06
C ASP A 111 -5.24 1.05 9.03
N LEU A 112 -5.02 1.43 7.78
CA LEU A 112 -4.73 0.53 6.66
C LEU A 112 -3.57 1.06 5.82
N CYS A 113 -2.59 0.19 5.53
CA CYS A 113 -1.59 0.39 4.51
C CYS A 113 -1.72 -0.68 3.42
N ILE A 114 -1.57 -0.29 2.16
CA ILE A 114 -1.64 -1.18 1.01
C ILE A 114 -0.35 -1.07 0.21
N GLU A 115 0.17 -2.21 -0.20
CA GLU A 115 1.37 -2.36 -1.01
C GLU A 115 1.03 -3.16 -2.27
N VAL A 116 1.39 -2.64 -3.42
CA VAL A 116 1.36 -3.34 -4.70
C VAL A 116 2.70 -4.03 -4.91
N ILE A 117 2.72 -5.33 -5.14
CA ILE A 117 3.94 -6.12 -5.20
C ILE A 117 4.09 -6.73 -6.59
N PHE A 118 5.11 -6.30 -7.33
CA PHE A 118 5.62 -6.97 -8.53
C PHE A 118 6.96 -7.68 -8.29
N THR A 119 7.55 -7.47 -7.11
CA THR A 119 8.82 -8.09 -6.69
C THR A 119 8.71 -8.47 -5.21
N SER A 120 9.23 -9.62 -4.82
CA SER A 120 9.12 -10.15 -3.44
C SER A 120 9.69 -9.23 -2.35
N GLY A 121 9.17 -9.28 -1.11
CA GLY A 121 9.70 -8.50 0.02
C GLY A 121 8.75 -8.23 1.19
N THR A 122 7.63 -8.96 1.26
CA THR A 122 6.51 -8.73 2.20
C THR A 122 6.87 -8.83 3.68
N VAL A 123 7.68 -9.82 4.10
CA VAL A 123 7.91 -10.12 5.53
C VAL A 123 8.60 -8.99 6.29
N LYS A 124 9.60 -8.34 5.69
CA LYS A 124 10.31 -7.21 6.33
C LYS A 124 9.43 -5.98 6.44
N LYS A 125 8.60 -5.71 5.42
CA LYS A 125 7.64 -4.62 5.47
C LYS A 125 6.65 -4.81 6.62
N LEU A 126 6.13 -6.02 6.83
CA LEU A 126 5.27 -6.33 7.99
C LEU A 126 5.96 -6.04 9.33
N GLN A 127 7.25 -6.37 9.47
CA GLN A 127 8.00 -6.05 10.69
C GLN A 127 8.12 -4.54 10.91
N GLY A 128 8.35 -3.76 9.86
CA GLY A 128 8.37 -2.30 9.92
C GLY A 128 7.01 -1.72 10.30
N TYR A 129 5.94 -2.14 9.64
CA TYR A 129 4.57 -1.70 9.95
C TYR A 129 4.12 -2.10 11.36
N ARG A 130 4.58 -3.24 11.89
CA ARG A 130 4.36 -3.61 13.29
C ARG A 130 4.94 -2.58 14.25
N VAL A 131 6.16 -2.11 13.99
CA VAL A 131 6.80 -1.07 14.83
C VAL A 131 6.08 0.26 14.76
N LEU A 132 5.49 0.57 13.61
CA LEU A 132 4.67 1.77 13.39
C LEU A 132 3.27 1.63 14.01
N GLY A 133 2.79 0.41 14.24
CA GLY A 133 1.48 0.15 14.83
C GLY A 133 0.30 0.23 13.86
N VAL A 134 0.54 0.01 12.56
CA VAL A 134 -0.50 -0.02 11.53
C VAL A 134 -1.44 -1.20 11.79
N ALA A 135 -2.76 -0.96 11.85
CA ALA A 135 -3.72 -1.98 12.22
C ALA A 135 -3.85 -3.09 11.18
N GLU A 136 -3.93 -2.74 9.90
CA GLU A 136 -3.95 -3.70 8.80
C GLU A 136 -2.97 -3.33 7.70
N VAL A 137 -2.33 -4.36 7.12
CA VAL A 137 -1.47 -4.24 5.94
C VAL A 137 -1.92 -5.24 4.90
N TRP A 138 -2.20 -4.75 3.69
CA TRP A 138 -2.62 -5.58 2.57
C TRP A 138 -1.59 -5.53 1.47
N PHE A 139 -1.29 -6.69 0.90
CA PHE A 139 -0.43 -6.83 -0.26
C PHE A 139 -1.26 -7.30 -1.45
N TRP A 140 -1.14 -6.58 -2.55
CA TRP A 140 -1.66 -6.98 -3.85
C TRP A 140 -0.54 -7.54 -4.71
N GLU A 141 -0.61 -8.81 -5.08
CA GLU A 141 0.39 -9.49 -5.91
C GLU A 141 -0.31 -10.37 -6.94
N ASP A 142 -0.11 -10.12 -8.24
CA ASP A 142 -0.61 -10.92 -9.37
C ASP A 142 -2.10 -11.32 -9.24
N GLY A 143 -2.96 -10.39 -8.87
CA GLY A 143 -4.39 -10.65 -8.74
C GLY A 143 -4.80 -11.31 -7.42
N VAL A 144 -3.90 -11.41 -6.45
CA VAL A 144 -4.17 -12.04 -5.14
C VAL A 144 -3.94 -11.04 -4.00
N TRP A 145 -4.88 -11.01 -3.06
CA TRP A 145 -4.73 -10.29 -1.82
C TRP A 145 -4.11 -11.16 -0.72
N ALA A 146 -3.08 -10.63 -0.07
CA ALA A 146 -2.56 -11.15 1.18
C ALA A 146 -2.74 -10.10 2.27
N MET A 147 -3.76 -10.26 3.10
CA MET A 147 -4.14 -9.30 4.12
C MET A 147 -3.66 -9.75 5.50
N TYR A 148 -3.20 -8.80 6.30
CA TYR A 148 -2.66 -9.05 7.62
C TYR A 148 -3.21 -8.03 8.62
N ARG A 149 -3.56 -8.49 9.82
CA ARG A 149 -4.02 -7.68 10.95
C ARG A 149 -3.01 -7.76 12.08
N LEU A 150 -2.75 -6.64 12.72
CA LEU A 150 -1.89 -6.56 13.89
C LEU A 150 -2.62 -7.12 15.13
N GLY A 151 -2.13 -8.24 15.65
CA GLY A 151 -2.52 -8.83 16.92
C GLY A 151 -1.45 -8.60 18.01
N SER A 152 -1.66 -9.18 19.19
CA SER A 152 -0.73 -9.06 20.33
C SER A 152 0.67 -9.62 20.04
N GLU A 153 0.74 -10.73 19.32
CA GLU A 153 2.00 -11.42 18.99
C GLU A 153 2.62 -10.95 17.67
N GLY A 154 1.92 -10.17 16.87
CA GLY A 154 2.34 -9.66 15.56
C GLY A 154 1.25 -9.73 14.53
N TYR A 155 1.62 -9.64 13.26
CA TYR A 155 0.66 -9.74 12.17
C TYR A 155 0.17 -11.17 11.96
N GLU A 156 -1.15 -11.32 11.90
CA GLU A 156 -1.85 -12.56 11.56
C GLU A 156 -2.52 -12.40 10.19
N LYS A 157 -2.43 -13.44 9.36
CA LYS A 157 -3.10 -13.45 8.06
C LYS A 157 -4.62 -13.54 8.26
N ILE A 158 -5.36 -12.69 7.56
CA ILE A 158 -6.83 -12.63 7.61
C ILE A 158 -7.44 -12.83 6.22
N SER A 159 -8.70 -13.25 6.17
CA SER A 159 -9.47 -13.42 4.92
C SER A 159 -10.49 -12.31 4.69
N SER A 160 -10.79 -11.50 5.73
CA SER A 160 -11.66 -10.33 5.67
C SER A 160 -11.08 -9.21 6.51
N SER A 161 -11.32 -7.97 6.10
CA SER A 161 -10.86 -6.79 6.83
C SER A 161 -11.65 -6.59 8.12
N MET A 162 -11.00 -6.06 9.14
CA MET A 162 -11.65 -5.58 10.36
C MET A 162 -11.88 -4.07 10.32
N VAL A 163 -11.08 -3.34 9.53
CA VAL A 163 -11.27 -1.88 9.35
C VAL A 163 -12.34 -1.56 8.29
N LEU A 164 -12.56 -2.51 7.35
CA LEU A 164 -13.61 -2.46 6.33
C LEU A 164 -14.35 -3.81 6.30
N PRO A 165 -15.11 -4.15 7.36
CA PRO A 165 -15.59 -5.53 7.61
C PRO A 165 -16.54 -6.08 6.54
N ASP A 166 -17.31 -5.24 5.87
CA ASP A 166 -18.30 -5.63 4.88
C ASP A 166 -17.79 -5.52 3.43
N LEU A 167 -16.50 -5.19 3.25
CA LEU A 167 -15.88 -5.11 1.93
C LEU A 167 -15.72 -6.51 1.33
N ASP A 168 -16.38 -6.77 0.20
CA ASP A 168 -16.16 -7.98 -0.58
C ASP A 168 -14.81 -7.91 -1.31
N ILE A 169 -13.82 -8.61 -0.75
CA ILE A 169 -12.45 -8.70 -1.28
C ILE A 169 -12.41 -9.39 -2.65
N ASN A 170 -13.33 -10.34 -2.92
CA ASN A 170 -13.40 -11.01 -4.21
C ASN A 170 -13.95 -10.07 -5.31
N LEU A 171 -14.94 -9.26 -4.95
CA LEU A 171 -15.45 -8.22 -5.84
C LEU A 171 -14.35 -7.18 -6.16
N LEU A 172 -13.65 -6.69 -5.13
CA LEU A 172 -12.53 -5.77 -5.28
C LEU A 172 -11.46 -6.36 -6.22
N CYS A 173 -11.04 -7.60 -5.96
CA CYS A 173 -10.07 -8.32 -6.78
C CYS A 173 -10.50 -8.40 -8.25
N ARG A 174 -11.74 -8.84 -8.50
CA ARG A 174 -12.30 -8.99 -9.85
C ARG A 174 -12.31 -7.65 -10.60
N CYS A 175 -12.71 -6.57 -9.93
CA CYS A 175 -12.76 -5.24 -10.53
C CYS A 175 -11.37 -4.68 -10.84
N LEU A 176 -10.37 -4.94 -9.99
CA LEU A 176 -8.98 -4.52 -10.25
C LEU A 176 -8.37 -5.14 -11.51
N LEU A 177 -8.82 -6.33 -11.90
CA LEU A 177 -8.32 -7.05 -13.08
C LEU A 177 -9.06 -6.69 -14.37
N MET A 178 -10.06 -5.79 -14.32
CA MET A 178 -10.81 -5.38 -15.52
C MET A 178 -9.99 -4.42 -16.37
N ALA A 179 -10.04 -4.61 -17.69
CA ALA A 179 -9.31 -3.79 -18.66
C ALA A 179 -9.81 -2.33 -18.73
N SER A 180 -11.06 -2.09 -18.32
CA SER A 180 -11.69 -0.76 -18.33
C SER A 180 -11.92 -0.26 -16.92
N SER A 181 -11.25 0.81 -16.51
CA SER A 181 -11.46 1.45 -15.21
C SER A 181 -12.91 1.94 -15.03
N VAL A 182 -13.57 2.38 -16.10
CA VAL A 182 -14.97 2.83 -16.05
C VAL A 182 -15.91 1.66 -15.77
N GLU A 183 -15.69 0.53 -16.43
CA GLU A 183 -16.47 -0.69 -16.19
C GLU A 183 -16.18 -1.25 -14.78
N ALA A 184 -14.92 -1.25 -14.34
CA ALA A 184 -14.52 -1.66 -12.99
C ALA A 184 -15.26 -0.86 -11.92
N MET A 185 -15.28 0.47 -12.02
CA MET A 185 -16.01 1.34 -11.08
C MET A 185 -17.52 1.09 -11.09
N ARG A 186 -18.10 0.85 -12.28
CA ARG A 186 -19.54 0.56 -12.41
C ARG A 186 -19.91 -0.78 -11.79
N GLU A 187 -19.16 -1.82 -12.13
CA GLU A 187 -19.35 -3.17 -11.60
C GLU A 187 -19.18 -3.20 -10.07
N PHE A 188 -18.14 -2.52 -9.58
CA PHE A 188 -17.88 -2.42 -8.15
C PHE A 188 -19.02 -1.74 -7.40
N ARG A 189 -19.50 -0.59 -7.91
CA ARG A 189 -20.63 0.13 -7.30
C ARG A 189 -21.90 -0.70 -7.29
N MET A 190 -22.21 -1.42 -8.38
CA MET A 190 -23.38 -2.32 -8.41
C MET A 190 -23.26 -3.46 -7.40
N GLY A 191 -22.05 -4.02 -7.24
CA GLY A 191 -21.82 -5.16 -6.33
C GLY A 191 -21.84 -4.80 -4.86
N ILE A 192 -21.52 -3.55 -4.47
CA ILE A 192 -21.59 -3.09 -3.07
C ILE A 192 -22.97 -2.57 -2.68
N SER A 193 -23.88 -2.33 -3.63
CA SER A 193 -25.24 -1.80 -3.39
C SER A 193 -26.31 -2.90 -3.28
N GLY A 194 -25.95 -4.17 -3.43
CA GLY A 194 -26.82 -5.34 -3.37
C GLY A 194 -26.66 -6.11 -2.09
#